data_e994547fbb103286bc0f9a5664f14cca
#
_entry.id   e994547fbb103286bc0f9a5664f14cca
#
_cell.length_a   1.000
_cell.length_b   1.000
_cell.length_c   1.000
_cell.angle_alpha   90.00
_cell.angle_beta   90.00
_cell.angle_gamma   90.00
#
_symmetry.space_group_name_H-M   'P 1'
#
loop_
_entity.id
_entity.type
_entity.pdbx_description
1 polymer ?
#
loop_
_entity_poly.entity_id
_entity_poly.type
_entity_poly.pdbx_seq_one_letter_code
_entity_poly.pdbx_strand_id
1 'polypeptide(L)'
;MAKVKAVLLDFDGTLVHRDILDVVCGIVGKEAESERINREFHDGKHAGLSALITRINFLKGVTQSQIDAKLQQEAFLMPGARELMAYVNERGIITILNSGNIRPVLLAYQKMLGITHIVGSEPTMHGGTIAGITEAQFTGPNFKLDGIKLILEQAGTQPHETIAIGDSPADRPAFEFAGTSIAINPKGGVEAFADYVIHDLSEAIPIIDQKL
;
A
#
# COMPACT_ATOMS: atom_id res chain seq x y z
N MET A 1 15.64 -21.92 9.41
CA MET A 1 15.24 -20.66 8.74
C MET A 1 14.52 -19.83 9.78
N ALA A 2 14.58 -18.50 9.69
CA ALA A 2 13.85 -17.65 10.63
C ALA A 2 12.35 -17.76 10.31
N LYS A 3 11.55 -17.85 11.37
CA LYS A 3 10.09 -17.92 11.26
C LYS A 3 9.52 -16.57 10.83
N VAL A 4 8.62 -16.55 9.84
CA VAL A 4 7.92 -15.32 9.41
C VAL A 4 7.02 -14.79 10.52
N LYS A 5 7.17 -13.49 10.83
CA LYS A 5 6.38 -12.76 11.83
C LYS A 5 5.56 -11.62 11.24
N ALA A 6 5.98 -11.09 10.08
CA ALA A 6 5.25 -9.99 9.45
C ALA A 6 5.20 -10.10 7.92
N VAL A 7 4.09 -9.61 7.33
CA VAL A 7 3.90 -9.40 5.89
C VAL A 7 3.78 -7.91 5.63
N LEU A 8 4.68 -7.40 4.78
CA LEU A 8 4.70 -6.03 4.26
C LEU A 8 3.95 -6.04 2.94
N LEU A 9 2.79 -5.41 2.88
CA LEU A 9 1.89 -5.50 1.74
C LEU A 9 1.73 -4.13 1.10
N ASP A 10 2.10 -3.97 -0.15
CA ASP A 10 1.75 -2.78 -0.92
C ASP A 10 0.23 -2.76 -1.22
N PHE A 11 -0.29 -1.63 -1.63
CA PHE A 11 -1.73 -1.41 -1.79
C PHE A 11 -2.16 -1.40 -3.25
N ASP A 12 -1.81 -0.32 -3.96
CA ASP A 12 -2.32 -0.04 -5.31
C ASP A 12 -1.59 -0.92 -6.37
N GLY A 13 -2.29 -1.85 -7.00
CA GLY A 13 -1.71 -2.87 -7.89
C GLY A 13 -1.35 -4.18 -7.20
N THR A 14 -1.38 -4.21 -5.86
CA THR A 14 -1.03 -5.37 -5.03
C THR A 14 -2.23 -5.91 -4.26
N LEU A 15 -2.72 -5.21 -3.23
CA LEU A 15 -3.92 -5.62 -2.49
C LEU A 15 -5.20 -5.32 -3.27
N VAL A 16 -5.18 -4.27 -4.08
CA VAL A 16 -6.26 -3.82 -4.96
C VAL A 16 -5.77 -3.72 -6.41
N HIS A 17 -6.65 -3.98 -7.38
CA HIS A 17 -6.29 -4.04 -8.80
C HIS A 17 -6.30 -2.67 -9.52
N ARG A 18 -6.65 -1.58 -8.81
CA ARG A 18 -6.64 -0.19 -9.31
C ARG A 18 -5.85 0.72 -8.38
N ASP A 19 -5.40 1.86 -8.91
CA ASP A 19 -4.94 2.98 -8.08
C ASP A 19 -6.16 3.65 -7.42
N ILE A 20 -6.31 3.46 -6.12
CA ILE A 20 -7.47 3.94 -5.36
C ILE A 20 -7.41 5.45 -5.13
N LEU A 21 -6.23 6.07 -5.17
CA LEU A 21 -6.14 7.53 -5.11
C LEU A 21 -6.78 8.17 -6.34
N ASP A 22 -6.62 7.57 -7.52
CA ASP A 22 -7.31 8.02 -8.75
C ASP A 22 -8.83 7.88 -8.59
N VAL A 23 -9.29 6.72 -8.10
CA VAL A 23 -10.72 6.44 -7.86
C VAL A 23 -11.36 7.49 -6.94
N VAL A 24 -10.72 7.81 -5.80
CA VAL A 24 -11.27 8.79 -4.85
C VAL A 24 -11.16 10.23 -5.35
N CYS A 25 -10.19 10.55 -6.22
CA CYS A 25 -10.16 11.82 -6.94
C CYS A 25 -11.40 12.01 -7.83
N GLY A 26 -12.06 10.94 -8.24
CA GLY A 26 -13.35 10.97 -8.94
C GLY A 26 -14.48 11.61 -8.12
N ILE A 27 -14.41 11.64 -6.79
CA ILE A 27 -15.37 12.34 -5.91
C ILE A 27 -15.47 13.83 -6.27
N VAL A 28 -14.36 14.43 -6.67
CA VAL A 28 -14.26 15.85 -7.03
C VAL A 28 -14.09 16.05 -8.54
N GLY A 29 -14.36 15.03 -9.37
CA GLY A 29 -14.26 15.09 -10.83
C GLY A 29 -12.82 15.18 -11.35
N LYS A 30 -11.83 14.69 -10.58
CA LYS A 30 -10.39 14.78 -10.89
C LYS A 30 -9.74 13.43 -11.17
N GLU A 31 -10.52 12.35 -11.40
CA GLU A 31 -10.00 11.01 -11.67
C GLU A 31 -9.03 10.99 -12.86
N ALA A 32 -9.47 11.48 -14.03
CA ALA A 32 -8.66 11.49 -15.25
C ALA A 32 -7.38 12.36 -15.13
N GLU A 33 -7.44 13.47 -14.36
CA GLU A 33 -6.28 14.32 -14.11
C GLU A 33 -5.29 13.63 -13.16
N SER A 34 -5.79 12.95 -12.12
CA SER A 34 -4.99 12.15 -11.20
C SER A 34 -4.29 11.00 -11.93
N GLU A 35 -5.02 10.22 -12.76
CA GLU A 35 -4.45 9.17 -13.60
C GLU A 35 -3.35 9.68 -14.55
N ARG A 36 -3.54 10.87 -15.13
CA ARG A 36 -2.52 11.48 -15.99
C ARG A 36 -1.24 11.76 -15.20
N ILE A 37 -1.35 12.39 -14.03
CA ILE A 37 -0.20 12.70 -13.16
C ILE A 37 0.51 11.41 -12.73
N ASN A 38 -0.25 10.37 -12.40
CA ASN A 38 0.28 9.07 -12.02
C ASN A 38 1.08 8.42 -13.17
N ARG A 39 0.54 8.43 -14.40
CA ARG A 39 1.28 7.95 -15.59
C ARG A 39 2.55 8.75 -15.83
N GLU A 40 2.50 10.08 -15.75
CA GLU A 40 3.67 10.95 -15.93
C GLU A 40 4.75 10.70 -14.88
N PHE A 41 4.37 10.33 -13.65
CA PHE A 41 5.31 9.87 -12.63
C PHE A 41 5.99 8.54 -13.04
N HIS A 42 5.20 7.54 -13.46
CA HIS A 42 5.76 6.25 -13.90
C HIS A 42 6.64 6.38 -15.15
N ASP A 43 6.35 7.36 -16.02
CA ASP A 43 7.18 7.72 -17.18
C ASP A 43 8.46 8.52 -16.80
N GLY A 44 8.70 8.79 -15.50
CA GLY A 44 9.85 9.55 -15.02
C GLY A 44 9.79 11.07 -15.28
N LYS A 45 8.61 11.61 -15.62
CA LYS A 45 8.42 13.04 -15.93
C LYS A 45 8.17 13.91 -14.70
N HIS A 46 7.82 13.29 -13.57
CA HIS A 46 7.56 13.97 -12.29
C HIS A 46 8.28 13.26 -11.14
N ALA A 47 8.70 14.04 -10.12
CA ALA A 47 9.17 13.49 -8.85
C ALA A 47 7.98 12.84 -8.10
N GLY A 48 8.15 11.62 -7.60
CA GLY A 48 7.07 10.83 -7.01
C GLY A 48 6.32 11.53 -5.89
N LEU A 49 7.05 12.17 -4.98
CA LEU A 49 6.44 12.89 -3.85
C LEU A 49 5.61 14.10 -4.32
N SER A 50 6.10 14.86 -5.32
CA SER A 50 5.37 16.01 -5.88
C SER A 50 4.08 15.58 -6.59
N ALA A 51 4.12 14.49 -7.36
CA ALA A 51 2.94 13.90 -8.01
C ALA A 51 1.91 13.47 -6.97
N LEU A 52 2.35 12.78 -5.92
CA LEU A 52 1.50 12.33 -4.83
C LEU A 52 0.84 13.49 -4.08
N ILE A 53 1.60 14.52 -3.70
CA ILE A 53 1.09 15.73 -3.03
C ILE A 53 0.03 16.42 -3.89
N THR A 54 0.27 16.56 -5.20
CA THR A 54 -0.67 17.19 -6.12
C THR A 54 -2.00 16.43 -6.16
N ARG A 55 -1.96 15.10 -6.32
CA ARG A 55 -3.14 14.25 -6.37
C ARG A 55 -3.94 14.30 -5.06
N ILE A 56 -3.27 14.21 -3.91
CA ILE A 56 -3.93 14.29 -2.59
C ILE A 56 -4.59 15.66 -2.40
N ASN A 57 -3.98 16.74 -2.85
CA ASN A 57 -4.53 18.09 -2.72
C ASN A 57 -5.79 18.33 -3.58
N PHE A 58 -6.09 17.49 -4.58
CA PHE A 58 -7.40 17.51 -5.24
C PHE A 58 -8.54 17.19 -4.26
N LEU A 59 -8.27 16.40 -3.22
CA LEU A 59 -9.26 15.94 -2.25
C LEU A 59 -9.59 16.95 -1.15
N LYS A 60 -9.12 18.20 -1.23
CA LYS A 60 -9.49 19.24 -0.26
C LYS A 60 -11.01 19.40 -0.17
N GLY A 61 -11.53 19.37 1.05
CA GLY A 61 -12.96 19.45 1.34
C GLY A 61 -13.68 18.08 1.33
N VAL A 62 -13.05 16.99 0.90
CA VAL A 62 -13.64 15.65 0.92
C VAL A 62 -13.67 15.11 2.34
N THR A 63 -14.78 14.46 2.70
CA THR A 63 -15.01 13.82 4.01
C THR A 63 -14.70 12.32 3.96
N GLN A 64 -14.49 11.70 5.13
CA GLN A 64 -14.37 10.25 5.26
C GLN A 64 -15.60 9.53 4.69
N SER A 65 -16.82 10.02 4.98
CA SER A 65 -18.05 9.39 4.49
C SER A 65 -18.18 9.38 2.96
N GLN A 66 -17.68 10.41 2.28
CA GLN A 66 -17.64 10.44 0.81
C GLN A 66 -16.63 9.42 0.26
N ILE A 67 -15.47 9.24 0.92
CA ILE A 67 -14.50 8.22 0.57
C ILE A 67 -15.13 6.83 0.76
N ASP A 68 -15.71 6.56 1.93
CA ASP A 68 -16.33 5.26 2.22
C ASP A 68 -17.44 4.93 1.22
N ALA A 69 -18.31 5.90 0.89
CA ALA A 69 -19.36 5.72 -0.11
C ALA A 69 -18.80 5.44 -1.51
N LYS A 70 -17.71 6.11 -1.91
CA LYS A 70 -17.04 5.86 -3.20
C LYS A 70 -16.45 4.46 -3.26
N LEU A 71 -15.80 4.01 -2.19
CA LEU A 71 -15.17 2.68 -2.12
C LEU A 71 -16.17 1.51 -2.06
N GLN A 72 -17.41 1.77 -1.63
CA GLN A 72 -18.48 0.75 -1.61
C GLN A 72 -19.10 0.46 -2.98
N GLN A 73 -18.84 1.31 -3.99
CA GLN A 73 -19.46 1.20 -5.32
C GLN A 73 -18.89 0.07 -6.17
N GLU A 74 -17.65 -0.35 -5.90
CA GLU A 74 -16.94 -1.34 -6.71
C GLU A 74 -16.14 -2.31 -5.82
N ALA A 75 -15.91 -3.52 -6.34
CA ALA A 75 -15.03 -4.52 -5.70
C ALA A 75 -13.59 -4.35 -6.22
N PHE A 76 -12.74 -3.70 -5.45
CA PHE A 76 -11.36 -3.40 -5.85
C PHE A 76 -10.33 -4.45 -5.44
N LEU A 77 -10.67 -5.40 -4.58
CA LEU A 77 -9.71 -6.38 -4.07
C LEU A 77 -9.11 -7.24 -5.19
N MET A 78 -7.79 -7.43 -5.11
CA MET A 78 -7.08 -8.39 -5.94
C MET A 78 -7.57 -9.81 -5.66
N PRO A 79 -7.62 -10.72 -6.66
CA PRO A 79 -7.87 -12.14 -6.43
C PRO A 79 -6.97 -12.70 -5.31
N GLY A 80 -7.53 -13.56 -4.46
CA GLY A 80 -6.82 -14.16 -3.33
C GLY A 80 -6.59 -13.25 -2.12
N ALA A 81 -6.95 -11.95 -2.19
CA ALA A 81 -6.68 -11.00 -1.09
C ALA A 81 -7.36 -11.40 0.22
N ARG A 82 -8.62 -11.82 0.16
CA ARG A 82 -9.35 -12.25 1.37
C ARG A 82 -8.79 -13.53 1.96
N GLU A 83 -8.42 -14.48 1.11
CA GLU A 83 -7.83 -15.76 1.48
C GLU A 83 -6.48 -15.54 2.16
N LEU A 84 -5.60 -14.73 1.57
CA LEU A 84 -4.31 -14.39 2.16
C LEU A 84 -4.49 -13.71 3.52
N MET A 85 -5.38 -12.71 3.60
CA MET A 85 -5.58 -11.96 4.85
C MET A 85 -6.20 -12.83 5.95
N ALA A 86 -7.15 -13.72 5.62
CA ALA A 86 -7.67 -14.69 6.58
C ALA A 86 -6.55 -15.61 7.10
N TYR A 87 -5.73 -16.15 6.19
CA TYR A 87 -4.62 -17.03 6.52
C TYR A 87 -3.60 -16.40 7.49
N VAL A 88 -3.16 -15.17 7.23
CA VAL A 88 -2.17 -14.49 8.08
C VAL A 88 -2.75 -14.04 9.41
N ASN A 89 -4.03 -13.61 9.43
CA ASN A 89 -4.73 -13.22 10.66
C ASN A 89 -4.93 -14.41 11.60
N GLU A 90 -5.35 -15.58 11.10
CA GLU A 90 -5.52 -16.81 11.89
C GLU A 90 -4.22 -17.26 12.56
N ARG A 91 -3.06 -16.93 11.97
CA ARG A 91 -1.73 -17.26 12.50
C ARG A 91 -1.10 -16.17 13.35
N GLY A 92 -1.79 -15.05 13.53
CA GLY A 92 -1.27 -13.91 14.29
C GLY A 92 -0.05 -13.26 13.65
N ILE A 93 0.11 -13.39 12.33
CA ILE A 93 1.19 -12.74 11.58
C ILE A 93 0.85 -11.25 11.45
N ILE A 94 1.78 -10.39 11.82
CA ILE A 94 1.63 -8.93 11.68
C ILE A 94 1.51 -8.59 10.20
N THR A 95 0.51 -7.77 9.85
CA THR A 95 0.35 -7.25 8.50
C THR A 95 0.54 -5.74 8.49
N ILE A 96 1.41 -5.24 7.61
CA ILE A 96 1.68 -3.82 7.43
C ILE A 96 1.31 -3.45 6.00
N LEU A 97 0.17 -2.79 5.84
CA LEU A 97 -0.23 -2.20 4.55
C LEU A 97 0.52 -0.89 4.37
N ASN A 98 1.35 -0.80 3.33
CA ASN A 98 2.18 0.36 3.08
C ASN A 98 1.91 0.95 1.69
N SER A 99 1.56 2.23 1.63
CA SER A 99 1.14 2.88 0.39
C SER A 99 1.43 4.36 0.40
N GLY A 100 1.57 4.96 -0.80
CA GLY A 100 1.47 6.40 -0.98
C GLY A 100 0.06 6.95 -0.76
N ASN A 101 -0.96 6.09 -0.74
CA ASN A 101 -2.35 6.49 -0.59
C ASN A 101 -2.62 7.12 0.79
N ILE A 102 -3.73 7.85 0.91
CA ILE A 102 -4.10 8.56 2.14
C ILE A 102 -4.64 7.61 3.21
N ARG A 103 -4.29 7.91 4.47
CA ARG A 103 -4.79 7.16 5.64
C ARG A 103 -6.29 6.93 5.65
N PRO A 104 -7.16 7.91 5.33
CA PRO A 104 -8.61 7.69 5.23
C PRO A 104 -9.03 6.51 4.33
N VAL A 105 -8.35 6.31 3.20
CA VAL A 105 -8.56 5.17 2.30
C VAL A 105 -8.07 3.88 2.94
N LEU A 106 -6.83 3.87 3.43
CA LEU A 106 -6.19 2.68 4.01
C LEU A 106 -6.95 2.14 5.23
N LEU A 107 -7.55 3.03 6.05
CA LEU A 107 -8.38 2.66 7.20
C LEU A 107 -9.61 1.83 6.81
N ALA A 108 -10.22 2.09 5.65
CA ALA A 108 -11.36 1.31 5.18
C ALA A 108 -10.95 -0.16 4.92
N TYR A 109 -9.80 -0.37 4.26
CA TYR A 109 -9.27 -1.70 3.98
C TYR A 109 -8.70 -2.39 5.23
N GLN A 110 -8.06 -1.62 6.13
CA GLN A 110 -7.63 -2.14 7.43
C GLN A 110 -8.79 -2.78 8.19
N LYS A 111 -9.90 -2.09 8.31
CA LYS A 111 -11.11 -2.59 8.97
C LYS A 111 -11.72 -3.80 8.25
N MET A 112 -11.78 -3.73 6.92
CA MET A 112 -12.37 -4.78 6.08
C MET A 112 -11.62 -6.11 6.18
N LEU A 113 -10.30 -6.08 6.27
CA LEU A 113 -9.42 -7.24 6.13
C LEU A 113 -8.68 -7.63 7.41
N GLY A 114 -8.84 -6.88 8.51
CA GLY A 114 -8.15 -7.13 9.77
C GLY A 114 -6.65 -6.85 9.71
N ILE A 115 -6.22 -5.89 8.88
CA ILE A 115 -4.81 -5.51 8.74
C ILE A 115 -4.32 -4.89 10.06
N THR A 116 -3.14 -5.32 10.54
CA THR A 116 -2.63 -4.92 11.86
C THR A 116 -2.20 -3.45 11.88
N HIS A 117 -1.40 -3.03 10.89
CA HIS A 117 -0.83 -1.69 10.79
C HIS A 117 -0.97 -1.11 9.39
N ILE A 118 -1.01 0.22 9.30
CA ILE A 118 -0.98 0.95 8.02
C ILE A 118 0.11 2.01 8.04
N VAL A 119 0.81 2.15 6.93
CA VAL A 119 1.74 3.24 6.62
C VAL A 119 1.23 3.93 5.36
N GLY A 120 0.97 5.21 5.43
CA GLY A 120 0.41 5.97 4.30
C GLY A 120 0.59 7.47 4.45
N SER A 121 0.07 8.21 3.49
CA SER A 121 0.06 9.67 3.57
C SER A 121 -0.96 10.16 4.59
N GLU A 122 -0.53 11.11 5.43
CA GLU A 122 -1.33 11.69 6.52
C GLU A 122 -1.77 13.12 6.17
N PRO A 123 -2.86 13.33 5.40
CA PRO A 123 -3.33 14.67 5.12
C PRO A 123 -3.80 15.36 6.39
N THR A 124 -3.61 16.67 6.45
CA THR A 124 -4.21 17.49 7.52
C THR A 124 -5.72 17.42 7.42
N MET A 125 -6.38 17.18 8.55
CA MET A 125 -7.85 17.17 8.64
C MET A 125 -8.32 18.44 9.35
N HIS A 126 -9.38 19.06 8.83
CA HIS A 126 -10.02 20.22 9.45
C HIS A 126 -11.55 20.06 9.38
N GLY A 127 -12.23 20.09 10.54
CA GLY A 127 -13.69 19.95 10.59
C GLY A 127 -14.21 18.65 9.96
N GLY A 128 -13.43 17.56 9.98
CA GLY A 128 -13.80 16.27 9.38
C GLY A 128 -13.59 16.17 7.87
N THR A 129 -12.98 17.19 7.25
CA THR A 129 -12.63 17.20 5.82
C THR A 129 -11.12 17.22 5.63
N ILE A 130 -10.66 16.76 4.48
CA ILE A 130 -9.25 16.87 4.07
C ILE A 130 -8.93 18.35 3.82
N ALA A 131 -7.97 18.89 4.56
CA ALA A 131 -7.48 20.27 4.36
C ALA A 131 -6.31 20.33 3.35
N GLY A 132 -5.65 19.19 3.12
CA GLY A 132 -4.55 19.04 2.18
C GLY A 132 -3.32 18.38 2.81
N ILE A 133 -2.25 18.33 2.03
CA ILE A 133 -0.95 17.80 2.44
C ILE A 133 0.19 18.63 1.85
N THR A 134 1.31 18.68 2.53
CA THR A 134 2.56 19.31 2.09
C THR A 134 3.73 18.35 2.26
N GLU A 135 4.88 18.69 1.72
CA GLU A 135 6.10 17.89 1.85
C GLU A 135 6.55 17.71 3.30
N ALA A 136 6.26 18.69 4.18
CA ALA A 136 6.62 18.64 5.60
C ALA A 136 5.96 17.49 6.39
N GLN A 137 4.95 16.84 5.82
CA GLN A 137 4.26 15.68 6.45
C GLN A 137 4.90 14.33 6.07
N PHE A 138 5.96 14.34 5.29
CA PHE A 138 6.72 13.14 4.92
C PHE A 138 8.11 13.17 5.53
N THR A 139 8.63 12.01 5.92
CA THR A 139 10.03 11.86 6.37
C THR A 139 11.02 11.97 5.21
N GLY A 140 10.53 11.91 3.97
CA GLY A 140 11.29 11.96 2.74
C GLY A 140 10.73 11.00 1.69
N PRO A 141 11.46 10.77 0.60
CA PRO A 141 11.00 9.89 -0.49
C PRO A 141 10.82 8.43 -0.06
N ASN A 142 11.49 8.00 1.03
CA ASN A 142 11.43 6.64 1.55
C ASN A 142 10.44 6.48 2.73
N PHE A 143 9.53 7.43 2.95
CA PHE A 143 8.62 7.45 4.10
C PHE A 143 7.86 6.13 4.33
N LYS A 144 7.55 5.38 3.26
CA LYS A 144 6.94 4.03 3.36
C LYS A 144 7.85 3.08 4.14
N LEU A 145 9.12 2.98 3.76
CA LEU A 145 10.09 2.10 4.41
C LEU A 145 10.43 2.55 5.83
N ASP A 146 10.50 3.86 6.06
CA ASP A 146 10.74 4.42 7.41
C ASP A 146 9.62 4.05 8.36
N GLY A 147 8.36 4.16 7.93
CA GLY A 147 7.19 3.74 8.70
C GLY A 147 7.17 2.23 8.99
N ILE A 148 7.53 1.40 8.00
CA ILE A 148 7.66 -0.05 8.18
C ILE A 148 8.70 -0.37 9.25
N LYS A 149 9.90 0.22 9.18
CA LYS A 149 10.99 -0.01 10.13
C LYS A 149 10.57 0.32 11.56
N LEU A 150 9.91 1.46 11.75
CA LEU A 150 9.42 1.88 13.06
C LEU A 150 8.43 0.86 13.66
N ILE A 151 7.48 0.36 12.88
CA ILE A 151 6.49 -0.63 13.32
C ILE A 151 7.20 -1.95 13.68
N LEU A 152 8.11 -2.43 12.84
CA LEU A 152 8.83 -3.68 13.08
C LEU A 152 9.73 -3.60 14.31
N GLU A 153 10.39 -2.46 14.54
CA GLU A 153 11.19 -2.21 15.74
C GLU A 153 10.31 -2.30 17.00
N GLN A 154 9.15 -1.64 17.01
CA GLN A 154 8.20 -1.70 18.12
C GLN A 154 7.66 -3.12 18.37
N ALA A 155 7.51 -3.91 17.31
CA ALA A 155 7.07 -5.31 17.39
C ALA A 155 8.19 -6.31 17.72
N GLY A 156 9.44 -5.87 17.80
CA GLY A 156 10.61 -6.74 18.00
C GLY A 156 10.82 -7.73 16.83
N THR A 157 10.41 -7.35 15.62
CA THR A 157 10.50 -8.18 14.41
C THR A 157 11.70 -7.75 13.57
N GLN A 158 12.54 -8.71 13.18
CA GLN A 158 13.71 -8.46 12.36
C GLN A 158 13.38 -8.49 10.85
N PRO A 159 14.14 -7.79 9.98
CA PRO A 159 13.90 -7.83 8.53
C PRO A 159 13.81 -9.23 7.93
N HIS A 160 14.69 -10.15 8.36
CA HIS A 160 14.73 -11.53 7.86
C HIS A 160 13.52 -12.38 8.31
N GLU A 161 12.68 -11.87 9.22
CA GLU A 161 11.41 -12.48 9.67
C GLU A 161 10.21 -11.87 8.93
N THR A 162 10.43 -11.13 7.83
CA THR A 162 9.37 -10.48 7.06
C THR A 162 9.29 -10.99 5.63
N ILE A 163 8.08 -10.89 5.06
CA ILE A 163 7.82 -11.08 3.63
C ILE A 163 7.27 -9.78 3.07
N ALA A 164 7.85 -9.27 1.97
CA ALA A 164 7.33 -8.13 1.24
C ALA A 164 6.59 -8.59 -0.02
N ILE A 165 5.40 -8.03 -0.27
CA ILE A 165 4.59 -8.29 -1.47
C ILE A 165 4.29 -6.95 -2.13
N GLY A 166 4.59 -6.81 -3.43
CA GLY A 166 4.41 -5.59 -4.21
C GLY A 166 4.36 -5.85 -5.71
N ASP A 167 4.07 -4.83 -6.52
CA ASP A 167 3.86 -4.98 -7.97
C ASP A 167 4.78 -4.09 -8.84
N SER A 168 5.48 -3.11 -8.25
CA SER A 168 6.12 -2.03 -8.99
C SER A 168 7.52 -1.68 -8.47
N PRO A 169 8.33 -0.91 -9.22
CA PRO A 169 9.64 -0.44 -8.76
C PRO A 169 9.61 0.35 -7.45
N ALA A 170 8.47 0.91 -7.06
CA ALA A 170 8.29 1.59 -5.77
C ALA A 170 8.41 0.63 -4.57
N ASP A 171 8.28 -0.68 -4.78
CA ASP A 171 8.35 -1.72 -3.75
C ASP A 171 9.74 -2.30 -3.57
N ARG A 172 10.65 -1.99 -4.50
CA ARG A 172 12.04 -2.46 -4.43
C ARG A 172 12.70 -2.20 -3.07
N PRO A 173 12.58 -1.02 -2.42
CA PRO A 173 13.15 -0.81 -1.10
C PRO A 173 12.62 -1.78 -0.03
N ALA A 174 11.34 -2.17 -0.10
CA ALA A 174 10.75 -3.16 0.80
C ALA A 174 11.24 -4.59 0.46
N PHE A 175 11.41 -4.91 -0.82
CA PHE A 175 11.96 -6.20 -1.28
C PHE A 175 13.40 -6.39 -0.81
N GLU A 176 14.26 -5.38 -0.98
CA GLU A 176 15.66 -5.41 -0.53
C GLU A 176 15.79 -5.44 1.01
N PHE A 177 14.79 -4.95 1.72
CA PHE A 177 14.76 -4.92 3.19
C PHE A 177 14.26 -6.24 3.80
N ALA A 178 13.28 -6.89 3.18
CA ALA A 178 12.61 -8.07 3.72
C ALA A 178 13.47 -9.34 3.63
N GLY A 179 13.15 -10.34 4.43
CA GLY A 179 13.77 -11.66 4.36
C GLY A 179 13.32 -12.50 3.16
N THR A 180 12.19 -12.14 2.56
CA THR A 180 11.64 -12.74 1.34
C THR A 180 10.80 -11.71 0.60
N SER A 181 10.90 -11.71 -0.71
CA SER A 181 10.20 -10.78 -1.59
C SER A 181 9.33 -11.51 -2.61
N ILE A 182 8.11 -11.03 -2.81
CA ILE A 182 7.12 -11.61 -3.73
C ILE A 182 6.60 -10.50 -4.65
N ALA A 183 6.79 -10.64 -5.95
CA ALA A 183 6.21 -9.75 -6.94
C ALA A 183 4.87 -10.32 -7.44
N ILE A 184 3.80 -9.52 -7.35
CA ILE A 184 2.49 -9.89 -7.90
C ILE A 184 2.22 -9.11 -9.18
N ASN A 185 1.90 -9.81 -10.29
CA ASN A 185 1.63 -9.18 -11.59
C ASN A 185 2.62 -8.04 -11.89
N PRO A 186 3.94 -8.30 -11.83
CA PRO A 186 4.97 -7.28 -11.75
C PRO A 186 4.97 -6.32 -12.94
N LYS A 187 5.33 -5.07 -12.65
CA LYS A 187 5.49 -3.99 -13.63
C LYS A 187 6.87 -3.35 -13.49
N GLY A 188 7.34 -2.73 -14.58
CA GLY A 188 8.58 -1.95 -14.55
C GLY A 188 9.84 -2.72 -14.19
N GLY A 189 9.84 -4.05 -14.36
CA GLY A 189 11.02 -4.89 -14.13
C GLY A 189 11.28 -5.22 -12.66
N VAL A 190 10.30 -4.98 -11.73
CA VAL A 190 10.50 -5.22 -10.29
C VAL A 190 10.69 -6.70 -9.95
N GLU A 191 10.23 -7.61 -10.82
CA GLU A 191 10.44 -9.06 -10.69
C GLU A 191 11.93 -9.46 -10.61
N ALA A 192 12.82 -8.64 -11.16
CA ALA A 192 14.26 -8.88 -11.06
C ALA A 192 14.82 -8.75 -9.62
N PHE A 193 14.04 -8.17 -8.71
CA PHE A 193 14.36 -7.95 -7.29
C PHE A 193 13.53 -8.84 -6.35
N ALA A 194 12.69 -9.72 -6.90
CA ALA A 194 11.81 -10.59 -6.13
C ALA A 194 12.33 -12.04 -6.11
N ASP A 195 12.16 -12.72 -4.97
CA ASP A 195 12.45 -14.16 -4.84
C ASP A 195 11.39 -15.01 -5.53
N TYR A 196 10.15 -14.51 -5.59
CA TYR A 196 8.99 -15.20 -6.19
C TYR A 196 8.15 -14.24 -7.03
N VAL A 197 7.51 -14.78 -8.06
CA VAL A 197 6.50 -14.09 -8.86
C VAL A 197 5.18 -14.87 -8.76
N ILE A 198 4.09 -14.15 -8.49
CA ILE A 198 2.74 -14.70 -8.37
C ILE A 198 1.74 -13.88 -9.20
N HIS A 199 0.56 -14.43 -9.45
CA HIS A 199 -0.51 -13.77 -10.21
C HIS A 199 -1.82 -13.66 -9.42
N ASP A 200 -1.92 -14.37 -8.28
CA ASP A 200 -3.03 -14.34 -7.33
C ASP A 200 -2.45 -14.29 -5.92
N LEU A 201 -3.03 -13.49 -5.02
CA LEU A 201 -2.49 -13.34 -3.67
C LEU A 201 -2.58 -14.62 -2.83
N SER A 202 -3.48 -15.55 -3.16
CA SER A 202 -3.53 -16.86 -2.49
C SER A 202 -2.28 -17.71 -2.74
N GLU A 203 -1.55 -17.47 -3.85
CA GLU A 203 -0.29 -18.15 -4.16
C GLU A 203 0.84 -17.78 -3.17
N ALA A 204 0.71 -16.66 -2.44
CA ALA A 204 1.65 -16.31 -1.37
C ALA A 204 1.51 -17.23 -0.14
N ILE A 205 0.35 -17.86 0.07
CA ILE A 205 0.08 -18.71 1.23
C ILE A 205 1.09 -19.86 1.36
N PRO A 206 1.30 -20.72 0.34
CA PRO A 206 2.28 -21.79 0.45
C PRO A 206 3.73 -21.29 0.62
N ILE A 207 4.07 -20.08 0.12
CA ILE A 207 5.38 -19.48 0.32
C ILE A 207 5.56 -19.07 1.78
N ILE A 208 4.53 -18.47 2.39
CA ILE A 208 4.52 -18.09 3.82
C ILE A 208 4.60 -19.36 4.68
N ASP A 209 3.82 -20.38 4.35
CA ASP A 209 3.73 -21.65 5.11
C ASP A 209 5.09 -22.36 5.21
N GLN A 210 5.87 -22.37 4.14
CA GLN A 210 7.23 -22.93 4.11
C GLN A 210 8.21 -22.23 5.05
N LYS A 211 7.86 -21.05 5.55
CA LYS A 211 8.72 -20.18 6.38
C LYS A 211 8.17 -20.00 7.81
N LEU A 212 7.10 -20.72 8.17
CA LEU A 212 6.55 -20.80 9.52
C LEU A 212 7.22 -21.89 10.35
#